data_6c68a6578280076b3eec774017e724bc
#
_entry.id   6c68a6578280076b3eec774017e724bc
#
_cell.length_a   1.000
_cell.length_b   1.000
_cell.length_c   1.000
_cell.angle_alpha   90.00
_cell.angle_beta   90.00
_cell.angle_gamma   90.00
#
_symmetry.space_group_name_H-M   'P 1'
#
loop_
_entity.id
_entity.type
_entity.pdbx_description
1 polymer ?
#
loop_
_entity_poly.entity_id
_entity_poly.type
_entity_poly.pdbx_seq_one_letter_code
_entity_poly.pdbx_strand_id
1 'polypeptide(L)'
;MAGRLTRWQAAAGWGGVGRLFHGAGGDAGAPGAILPLFEKTVASVRPGRRFRRLMKLISWNVNGLRAVLGKGLLDTMTESGAEVFCLQEIKATPGDVQHVTWPEGYEPIWNSAQKKGYSGTAVFTKVKPKSVSLGLGSAEHDAEGRAITVEFADFYLVNVYVPNAQPELVRLPFRQAWDRALLAHAKRLEKRKPVVICGDLNVAHEEIDLARPKENVGNPGFSDEERAGFRDYLEAGLLDTFREFEKGPGHYSWWTYRAGARAKNVGWRIDYFLTSAALRPALQRAWIRPDVMGSDHCPVGLELA
;
A
#
# COMPACT_ATOMS: atom_id res chain seq x y z
N MET A 1 21.90 -36.62 35.05
CA MET A 1 23.34 -36.27 34.95
C MET A 1 23.45 -34.83 34.51
N ALA A 2 24.12 -34.07 35.35
CA ALA A 2 24.25 -32.64 35.32
C ALA A 2 25.47 -32.20 34.44
N GLY A 3 25.44 -30.95 34.07
CA GLY A 3 26.64 -30.19 33.63
C GLY A 3 26.46 -29.48 32.31
N ARG A 4 26.84 -28.24 32.09
CA ARG A 4 27.34 -27.11 32.92
C ARG A 4 27.10 -25.82 32.14
N LEU A 5 26.71 -24.78 32.87
CA LEU A 5 26.74 -23.37 32.48
C LEU A 5 28.19 -22.89 32.27
N THR A 6 28.43 -21.98 31.32
CA THR A 6 29.55 -21.03 31.40
C THR A 6 29.08 -19.61 31.06
N ARG A 7 29.18 -18.76 32.08
CA ARG A 7 29.13 -17.29 32.04
C ARG A 7 30.39 -16.72 31.37
N TRP A 8 30.26 -15.58 30.69
CA TRP A 8 31.34 -14.58 30.68
C TRP A 8 30.77 -13.21 31.08
N GLN A 9 31.46 -12.65 32.10
CA GLN A 9 31.16 -11.37 32.74
C GLN A 9 32.00 -10.25 32.10
N ALA A 10 31.44 -9.04 32.30
CA ALA A 10 31.91 -7.71 32.09
C ALA A 10 33.36 -7.38 32.47
N ALA A 11 33.89 -6.35 31.81
CA ALA A 11 34.91 -5.47 32.41
C ALA A 11 34.63 -4.02 31.99
N ALA A 12 34.42 -3.19 33.02
CA ALA A 12 34.40 -1.73 32.99
C ALA A 12 35.83 -1.19 33.12
N GLY A 13 36.09 0.01 32.63
CA GLY A 13 37.35 0.72 32.87
C GLY A 13 37.19 2.23 32.70
N TRP A 14 37.25 2.90 33.79
CA TRP A 14 37.21 4.34 34.05
C TRP A 14 38.58 5.03 33.84
N GLY A 15 38.55 6.35 33.57
CA GLY A 15 39.61 7.33 33.84
C GLY A 15 39.55 8.47 32.81
N GLY A 16 39.32 9.73 33.08
CA GLY A 16 39.43 10.56 34.26
C GLY A 16 40.44 11.70 33.99
N VAL A 17 40.03 12.98 34.41
CA VAL A 17 40.86 14.18 34.61
C VAL A 17 41.09 15.03 33.32
N GLY A 18 40.61 16.21 33.09
CA GLY A 18 40.48 17.41 33.90
C GLY A 18 41.66 18.35 33.75
N ARG A 19 41.49 19.54 33.11
CA ARG A 19 42.11 20.79 33.55
C ARG A 19 41.53 22.05 32.87
N LEU A 20 41.13 22.95 33.71
CA LEU A 20 40.80 24.35 33.44
C LEU A 20 42.06 25.16 33.04
N PHE A 21 41.90 26.12 32.12
CA PHE A 21 42.67 27.35 32.12
C PHE A 21 41.79 28.54 31.72
N HIS A 22 41.79 29.54 32.62
CA HIS A 22 41.29 30.88 32.40
C HIS A 22 42.29 31.69 31.58
N GLY A 23 41.80 32.64 30.78
CA GLY A 23 42.58 33.68 30.17
C GLY A 23 41.68 34.71 29.48
N ALA A 24 41.56 35.87 30.10
CA ALA A 24 40.79 37.02 29.64
C ALA A 24 41.58 37.88 28.64
N GLY A 25 40.86 38.62 27.80
CA GLY A 25 41.38 39.83 27.19
C GLY A 25 41.03 40.12 25.75
N GLY A 26 40.19 41.12 25.51
CA GLY A 26 40.46 42.18 24.56
C GLY A 26 39.84 42.12 23.15
N ASP A 27 38.74 42.82 23.01
CA ASP A 27 38.39 43.82 21.97
C ASP A 27 38.95 43.68 20.54
N ALA A 28 38.06 43.68 19.59
CA ALA A 28 37.93 44.64 18.48
C ALA A 28 36.95 44.09 17.41
N GLY A 29 35.93 44.90 17.12
CA GLY A 29 34.88 44.58 16.14
C GLY A 29 35.38 44.52 14.69
N ALA A 30 34.76 43.67 13.94
CA ALA A 30 34.67 43.75 12.47
C ALA A 30 33.29 43.28 12.00
N PRO A 31 32.75 43.84 10.90
CA PRO A 31 31.33 43.79 10.58
C PRO A 31 30.91 42.44 10.04
N GLY A 32 29.67 42.09 10.37
CA GLY A 32 29.02 40.82 10.03
C GLY A 32 29.05 40.47 8.57
N ALA A 33 29.60 39.31 8.29
CA ALA A 33 29.36 38.61 7.04
C ALA A 33 27.95 37.99 7.09
N ILE A 34 27.04 38.56 6.33
CA ILE A 34 25.71 37.99 6.06
C ILE A 34 25.94 36.73 5.23
N LEU A 35 25.78 35.57 5.83
CA LEU A 35 25.70 34.30 5.06
C LEU A 35 24.48 34.34 4.17
N PRO A 36 24.59 33.99 2.88
CA PRO A 36 23.45 33.94 1.99
C PRO A 36 22.46 32.87 2.49
N LEU A 37 21.22 33.31 2.71
CA LEU A 37 20.07 32.40 2.83
C LEU A 37 20.11 31.43 1.68
N PHE A 38 20.24 30.15 1.98
CA PHE A 38 19.98 29.08 1.02
C PHE A 38 18.51 29.23 0.58
N GLU A 39 18.27 29.89 -0.54
CA GLU A 39 17.03 29.75 -1.27
C GLU A 39 16.89 28.27 -1.64
N LYS A 40 15.98 27.59 -0.93
CA LYS A 40 15.48 26.29 -1.37
C LYS A 40 14.85 26.53 -2.74
N THR A 41 15.57 26.18 -3.78
CA THR A 41 15.04 26.12 -5.14
C THR A 41 13.90 25.10 -5.11
N VAL A 42 12.69 25.59 -4.95
CA VAL A 42 11.48 24.81 -5.18
C VAL A 42 11.53 24.49 -6.66
N ALA A 43 11.92 23.25 -6.99
CA ALA A 43 11.83 22.75 -8.35
C ALA A 43 10.40 23.03 -8.82
N SER A 44 10.25 23.87 -9.83
CA SER A 44 8.96 24.22 -10.43
C SER A 44 8.32 22.91 -10.90
N VAL A 45 7.31 22.46 -10.20
CA VAL A 45 6.42 21.39 -10.64
C VAL A 45 5.80 21.90 -11.94
N ARG A 46 6.21 21.33 -13.07
CA ARG A 46 5.58 21.63 -14.36
C ARG A 46 4.08 21.41 -14.21
N PRO A 47 3.22 22.34 -14.68
CA PRO A 47 1.78 22.19 -14.57
C PRO A 47 1.36 20.84 -15.15
N GLY A 48 0.49 20.14 -14.44
CA GLY A 48 0.17 18.72 -14.62
C GLY A 48 -0.08 18.35 -16.07
N ARG A 49 0.58 17.30 -16.54
CA ARG A 49 0.20 16.63 -17.78
C ARG A 49 -1.24 16.17 -17.61
N ARG A 50 -2.17 16.74 -18.37
CA ARG A 50 -3.52 16.17 -18.50
C ARG A 50 -3.36 14.75 -19.04
N PHE A 51 -3.98 13.79 -18.39
CA PHE A 51 -4.13 12.46 -18.97
C PHE A 51 -4.76 12.60 -20.35
N ARG A 52 -4.23 11.90 -21.35
CA ARG A 52 -4.80 11.93 -22.71
C ARG A 52 -6.18 11.30 -22.78
N ARG A 53 -6.59 10.56 -21.73
CA ARG A 53 -7.81 9.78 -21.64
C ARG A 53 -8.16 9.55 -20.18
N LEU A 54 -9.45 9.54 -19.86
CA LEU A 54 -9.97 9.08 -18.58
C LEU A 54 -9.51 7.63 -18.33
N MET A 55 -8.92 7.39 -17.16
CA MET A 55 -8.48 6.06 -16.72
C MET A 55 -9.29 5.66 -15.50
N LYS A 56 -10.15 4.65 -15.67
CA LYS A 56 -10.89 4.03 -14.56
C LYS A 56 -10.16 2.78 -14.11
N LEU A 57 -9.81 2.74 -12.82
CA LEU A 57 -9.09 1.66 -12.18
C LEU A 57 -9.97 1.06 -11.09
N ILE A 58 -10.02 -0.26 -11.01
CA ILE A 58 -10.71 -1.01 -9.95
C ILE A 58 -9.71 -1.89 -9.25
N SER A 59 -9.84 -2.01 -7.94
CA SER A 59 -9.08 -2.93 -7.09
C SER A 59 -10.04 -3.76 -6.24
N TRP A 60 -9.84 -5.08 -6.19
CA TRP A 60 -10.69 -5.99 -5.42
C TRP A 60 -9.91 -7.18 -4.88
N ASN A 61 -9.85 -7.32 -3.56
CA ASN A 61 -9.45 -8.58 -2.93
C ASN A 61 -10.61 -9.58 -3.09
N VAL A 62 -10.37 -10.65 -3.85
CA VAL A 62 -11.43 -11.61 -4.22
C VAL A 62 -11.48 -12.83 -3.31
N ASN A 63 -10.56 -12.95 -2.35
CA ASN A 63 -10.48 -14.08 -1.41
C ASN A 63 -10.59 -15.45 -2.10
N GLY A 64 -9.96 -15.57 -3.27
CA GLY A 64 -9.94 -16.77 -4.09
C GLY A 64 -10.67 -16.60 -5.44
N LEU A 65 -9.87 -16.54 -6.51
CA LEU A 65 -10.35 -16.28 -7.87
C LEU A 65 -11.39 -17.29 -8.34
N ARG A 66 -11.14 -18.59 -8.12
CA ARG A 66 -12.08 -19.66 -8.53
C ARG A 66 -13.44 -19.53 -7.86
N ALA A 67 -13.48 -19.07 -6.62
CA ALA A 67 -14.73 -18.90 -5.88
C ALA A 67 -15.53 -17.69 -6.40
N VAL A 68 -14.86 -16.56 -6.67
CA VAL A 68 -15.52 -15.33 -7.10
C VAL A 68 -15.96 -15.40 -8.57
N LEU A 69 -15.33 -16.22 -9.41
CA LEU A 69 -15.78 -16.47 -10.79
C LEU A 69 -17.24 -16.97 -10.82
N GLY A 70 -17.60 -17.89 -9.92
CA GLY A 70 -18.99 -18.36 -9.79
C GLY A 70 -19.94 -17.38 -9.09
N LYS A 71 -19.48 -16.17 -8.75
CA LYS A 71 -20.23 -15.16 -8.00
C LYS A 71 -20.28 -13.78 -8.69
N GLY A 72 -20.09 -13.74 -10.02
CA GLY A 72 -20.28 -12.55 -10.84
C GLY A 72 -19.04 -11.69 -11.04
N LEU A 73 -17.82 -12.23 -10.91
CA LEU A 73 -16.59 -11.44 -11.19
C LEU A 73 -16.60 -10.90 -12.63
N LEU A 74 -16.91 -11.75 -13.62
CA LEU A 74 -16.86 -11.35 -15.03
C LEU A 74 -17.87 -10.26 -15.36
N ASP A 75 -19.06 -10.36 -14.77
CA ASP A 75 -20.10 -9.32 -14.91
C ASP A 75 -19.63 -8.02 -14.28
N THR A 76 -19.07 -8.08 -13.05
CA THR A 76 -18.49 -6.91 -12.37
C THR A 76 -17.37 -6.27 -13.19
N MET A 77 -16.48 -7.05 -13.81
CA MET A 77 -15.43 -6.53 -14.70
C MET A 77 -16.02 -5.82 -15.92
N THR A 78 -17.02 -6.43 -16.55
CA THR A 78 -17.69 -5.89 -17.74
C THR A 78 -18.46 -4.60 -17.41
N GLU A 79 -19.30 -4.63 -16.40
CA GLU A 79 -20.15 -3.49 -16.00
C GLU A 79 -19.37 -2.33 -15.43
N SER A 80 -18.21 -2.59 -14.82
CA SER A 80 -17.33 -1.54 -14.31
C SER A 80 -16.88 -0.58 -15.41
N GLY A 81 -16.71 -1.07 -16.63
CA GLY A 81 -16.12 -0.33 -17.74
C GLY A 81 -14.67 0.12 -17.47
N ALA A 82 -13.99 -0.50 -16.52
CA ALA A 82 -12.64 -0.12 -16.13
C ALA A 82 -11.61 -0.44 -17.23
N GLU A 83 -10.61 0.42 -17.36
CA GLU A 83 -9.44 0.17 -18.18
C GLU A 83 -8.47 -0.81 -17.51
N VAL A 84 -8.42 -0.80 -16.18
CA VAL A 84 -7.55 -1.68 -15.38
C VAL A 84 -8.32 -2.24 -14.20
N PHE A 85 -8.23 -3.55 -14.01
CA PHE A 85 -8.87 -4.28 -12.92
C PHE A 85 -7.82 -5.07 -12.15
N CYS A 86 -7.57 -4.72 -10.90
CA CYS A 86 -6.56 -5.30 -10.03
C CYS A 86 -7.20 -6.27 -9.04
N LEU A 87 -6.63 -7.47 -8.92
CA LEU A 87 -7.09 -8.47 -7.98
C LEU A 87 -6.01 -8.80 -6.96
N GLN A 88 -6.43 -9.05 -5.74
CA GLN A 88 -5.60 -9.55 -4.65
C GLN A 88 -6.18 -10.86 -4.12
N GLU A 89 -5.31 -11.63 -3.46
CA GLU A 89 -5.68 -12.91 -2.86
C GLU A 89 -6.34 -13.89 -3.85
N ILE A 90 -5.75 -13.97 -5.05
CA ILE A 90 -6.30 -14.79 -6.14
C ILE A 90 -6.27 -16.29 -5.82
N LYS A 91 -5.33 -16.78 -5.02
CA LYS A 91 -5.18 -18.19 -4.60
C LYS A 91 -5.20 -19.16 -5.77
N ALA A 92 -4.74 -18.74 -6.94
CA ALA A 92 -4.77 -19.47 -8.19
C ALA A 92 -3.55 -19.20 -9.06
N THR A 93 -3.31 -20.08 -10.01
CA THR A 93 -2.37 -19.90 -11.11
C THR A 93 -3.14 -19.71 -12.43
N PRO A 94 -2.52 -19.21 -13.52
CA PRO A 94 -3.16 -19.17 -14.84
C PRO A 94 -3.73 -20.52 -15.29
N GLY A 95 -3.05 -21.62 -14.95
CA GLY A 95 -3.51 -22.98 -15.27
C GLY A 95 -4.82 -23.38 -14.59
N ASP A 96 -5.09 -22.84 -13.40
CA ASP A 96 -6.33 -23.14 -12.66
C ASP A 96 -7.58 -22.51 -13.31
N VAL A 97 -7.41 -21.53 -14.20
CA VAL A 97 -8.48 -20.74 -14.83
C VAL A 97 -8.33 -20.64 -16.35
N GLN A 98 -7.59 -21.54 -16.99
CA GLN A 98 -7.36 -21.54 -18.43
C GLN A 98 -8.64 -21.70 -19.27
N HIS A 99 -9.70 -22.24 -18.67
CA HIS A 99 -11.03 -22.41 -19.29
C HIS A 99 -11.89 -21.14 -19.25
N VAL A 100 -11.43 -20.08 -18.57
CA VAL A 100 -12.20 -18.84 -18.39
C VAL A 100 -11.96 -17.93 -19.59
N THR A 101 -13.04 -17.50 -20.24
CA THR A 101 -13.00 -16.42 -21.23
C THR A 101 -13.15 -15.09 -20.49
N TRP A 102 -12.09 -14.32 -20.47
CA TRP A 102 -12.10 -13.00 -19.84
C TRP A 102 -12.87 -11.98 -20.69
N PRO A 103 -13.47 -10.94 -20.09
CA PRO A 103 -14.17 -9.91 -20.84
C PRO A 103 -13.26 -9.25 -21.88
N GLU A 104 -13.84 -8.87 -23.01
CA GLU A 104 -13.13 -8.37 -24.18
C GLU A 104 -12.16 -7.21 -23.84
N GLY A 105 -10.98 -7.29 -24.45
CA GLY A 105 -9.91 -6.32 -24.35
C GLY A 105 -9.03 -6.44 -23.11
N TYR A 106 -9.37 -7.26 -22.12
CA TYR A 106 -8.51 -7.47 -20.97
C TYR A 106 -7.40 -8.49 -21.24
N GLU A 107 -6.16 -8.05 -21.00
CA GLU A 107 -4.98 -8.93 -20.98
C GLU A 107 -4.57 -9.15 -19.51
N PRO A 108 -4.48 -10.40 -19.03
CA PRO A 108 -4.13 -10.72 -17.65
C PRO A 108 -2.62 -10.74 -17.42
N ILE A 109 -2.19 -10.17 -16.30
CA ILE A 109 -0.83 -10.20 -15.76
C ILE A 109 -0.91 -10.89 -14.40
N TRP A 110 -0.15 -11.97 -14.20
CA TRP A 110 -0.24 -12.81 -13.03
C TRP A 110 1.02 -12.75 -12.17
N ASN A 111 0.83 -12.75 -10.86
CA ASN A 111 1.87 -13.01 -9.88
C ASN A 111 1.33 -13.98 -8.82
N SER A 112 1.39 -15.27 -9.13
CA SER A 112 0.94 -16.33 -8.23
C SER A 112 1.98 -16.60 -7.15
N ALA A 113 1.52 -16.93 -5.93
CA ALA A 113 2.42 -17.38 -4.88
C ALA A 113 3.05 -18.74 -5.23
N GLN A 114 4.26 -18.99 -4.73
CA GLN A 114 4.91 -20.30 -4.85
C GLN A 114 4.09 -21.39 -4.15
N LYS A 115 3.46 -21.06 -3.01
CA LYS A 115 2.56 -21.95 -2.30
C LYS A 115 1.19 -21.99 -3.00
N LYS A 116 0.78 -23.14 -3.48
CA LYS A 116 -0.54 -23.33 -4.14
C LYS A 116 -1.70 -22.95 -3.21
N GLY A 117 -2.70 -22.28 -3.78
CA GLY A 117 -3.93 -21.91 -3.08
C GLY A 117 -3.74 -20.83 -1.99
N TYR A 118 -2.68 -20.05 -2.08
CA TYR A 118 -2.33 -19.01 -1.12
C TYR A 118 -2.01 -17.70 -1.82
N SER A 119 -2.38 -16.55 -1.21
CA SER A 119 -1.99 -15.21 -1.66
C SER A 119 -2.14 -14.98 -3.19
N GLY A 120 -1.18 -14.31 -3.82
CA GLY A 120 -1.15 -14.04 -5.25
C GLY A 120 -1.96 -12.81 -5.65
N THR A 121 -1.49 -12.14 -6.70
CA THR A 121 -2.14 -10.95 -7.29
C THR A 121 -2.28 -11.09 -8.79
N ALA A 122 -3.22 -10.37 -9.39
CA ALA A 122 -3.37 -10.27 -10.85
C ALA A 122 -3.77 -8.85 -11.26
N VAL A 123 -3.38 -8.45 -12.46
CA VAL A 123 -3.83 -7.21 -13.10
C VAL A 123 -4.40 -7.56 -14.46
N PHE A 124 -5.61 -7.12 -14.73
CA PHE A 124 -6.26 -7.21 -16.04
C PHE A 124 -6.29 -5.81 -16.64
N THR A 125 -5.74 -5.64 -17.83
CA THR A 125 -5.63 -4.32 -18.45
C THR A 125 -6.08 -4.32 -19.90
N LYS A 126 -6.86 -3.29 -20.30
CA LYS A 126 -7.21 -2.97 -21.68
C LYS A 126 -6.18 -2.02 -22.31
N VAL A 127 -5.28 -1.48 -21.51
CA VAL A 127 -4.25 -0.54 -21.95
C VAL A 127 -2.92 -1.26 -21.98
N LYS A 128 -2.29 -1.31 -23.14
CA LYS A 128 -0.99 -1.96 -23.29
C LYS A 128 0.07 -1.32 -22.40
N PRO A 129 0.67 -2.08 -21.46
CA PRO A 129 1.73 -1.56 -20.59
C PRO A 129 3.03 -1.33 -21.37
N LYS A 130 3.86 -0.40 -20.90
CA LYS A 130 5.24 -0.22 -21.38
C LYS A 130 6.18 -1.28 -20.82
N SER A 131 5.99 -1.61 -19.55
CA SER A 131 6.73 -2.66 -18.87
C SER A 131 5.92 -3.22 -17.70
N VAL A 132 6.30 -4.42 -17.28
CA VAL A 132 5.74 -5.11 -16.11
C VAL A 132 6.89 -5.64 -15.27
N SER A 133 6.79 -5.52 -13.95
CA SER A 133 7.66 -6.22 -13.01
C SER A 133 6.87 -6.84 -11.88
N LEU A 134 7.34 -7.99 -11.38
CA LEU A 134 6.72 -8.75 -10.30
C LEU A 134 7.56 -8.61 -9.05
N GLY A 135 6.90 -8.48 -7.90
CA GLY A 135 7.52 -8.35 -6.60
C GLY A 135 8.08 -6.95 -6.31
N LEU A 136 8.79 -6.85 -5.19
CA LEU A 136 9.47 -5.65 -4.71
C LEU A 136 11.00 -5.71 -4.89
N GLY A 137 11.50 -6.84 -5.41
CA GLY A 137 12.93 -7.08 -5.65
C GLY A 137 13.65 -7.76 -4.47
N SER A 138 12.93 -8.47 -3.63
CA SER A 138 13.47 -9.28 -2.52
C SER A 138 12.83 -10.67 -2.54
N ALA A 139 13.66 -11.72 -2.60
CA ALA A 139 13.15 -13.10 -2.63
C ALA A 139 12.24 -13.43 -1.43
N GLU A 140 12.53 -12.86 -0.26
CA GLU A 140 11.70 -13.03 0.94
C GLU A 140 10.31 -12.43 0.77
N HIS A 141 10.20 -11.24 0.15
CA HIS A 141 8.94 -10.55 -0.04
C HIS A 141 8.16 -11.04 -1.27
N ASP A 142 8.85 -11.63 -2.25
CA ASP A 142 8.29 -11.90 -3.56
C ASP A 142 7.71 -13.32 -3.68
N ALA A 143 8.08 -14.25 -2.76
CA ALA A 143 7.64 -15.65 -2.79
C ALA A 143 6.11 -15.84 -2.68
N GLU A 144 5.41 -14.87 -2.10
CA GLU A 144 3.96 -14.92 -1.89
C GLU A 144 3.16 -14.23 -3.00
N GLY A 145 3.80 -13.73 -4.07
CA GLY A 145 3.13 -13.15 -5.24
C GLY A 145 2.29 -11.90 -4.93
N ARG A 146 2.79 -11.02 -4.04
CA ARG A 146 2.02 -9.94 -3.42
C ARG A 146 2.06 -8.60 -4.14
N ALA A 147 2.92 -8.43 -5.14
CA ALA A 147 3.06 -7.15 -5.83
C ALA A 147 3.24 -7.30 -7.33
N ILE A 148 2.51 -6.51 -8.11
CA ILE A 148 2.69 -6.33 -9.57
C ILE A 148 2.85 -4.86 -9.83
N THR A 149 3.94 -4.48 -10.51
CA THR A 149 4.13 -3.12 -11.01
C THR A 149 3.88 -3.08 -12.51
N VAL A 150 2.99 -2.22 -12.96
CA VAL A 150 2.68 -1.99 -14.38
C VAL A 150 3.06 -0.56 -14.74
N GLU A 151 3.90 -0.38 -15.74
CA GLU A 151 4.27 0.93 -16.26
C GLU A 151 3.31 1.34 -17.39
N PHE A 152 2.50 2.35 -17.15
CA PHE A 152 1.71 3.02 -18.18
C PHE A 152 2.44 4.25 -18.74
N ALA A 153 1.80 4.95 -19.69
CA ALA A 153 2.41 6.12 -20.33
C ALA A 153 2.73 7.23 -19.30
N ASP A 154 1.81 7.49 -18.39
CA ASP A 154 1.82 8.67 -17.54
C ASP A 154 2.10 8.36 -16.07
N PHE A 155 1.96 7.11 -15.61
CA PHE A 155 2.16 6.69 -14.22
C PHE A 155 2.60 5.22 -14.12
N TYR A 156 3.07 4.83 -12.94
CA TYR A 156 3.22 3.44 -12.53
C TYR A 156 2.01 3.03 -11.69
N LEU A 157 1.46 1.85 -11.95
CA LEU A 157 0.48 1.20 -11.09
C LEU A 157 1.16 0.07 -10.32
N VAL A 158 1.02 0.06 -9.00
CA VAL A 158 1.53 -1.01 -8.12
C VAL A 158 0.32 -1.65 -7.44
N ASN A 159 -0.07 -2.83 -7.92
CA ASN A 159 -1.11 -3.65 -7.30
C ASN A 159 -0.50 -4.48 -6.18
N VAL A 160 -1.02 -4.38 -4.96
CA VAL A 160 -0.45 -5.02 -3.79
C VAL A 160 -1.47 -5.80 -2.95
N TYR A 161 -1.03 -6.88 -2.36
CA TYR A 161 -1.68 -7.59 -1.26
C TYR A 161 -0.72 -7.63 -0.06
N VAL A 162 -0.86 -6.63 0.80
CA VAL A 162 0.05 -6.44 1.93
C VAL A 162 -0.11 -7.59 2.94
N PRO A 163 0.97 -8.15 3.51
CA PRO A 163 0.87 -9.22 4.49
C PRO A 163 0.04 -8.83 5.71
N ASN A 164 -0.88 -9.68 6.12
CA ASN A 164 -1.56 -9.54 7.41
C ASN A 164 -0.61 -9.89 8.55
N ALA A 165 -0.66 -9.14 9.66
CA ALA A 165 0.19 -9.38 10.83
C ALA A 165 -0.17 -10.67 11.60
N GLN A 166 -1.34 -11.28 11.32
CA GLN A 166 -1.92 -12.48 11.94
C GLN A 166 -2.24 -12.31 13.45
N PRO A 167 -3.05 -13.21 14.03
CA PRO A 167 -3.34 -13.17 15.45
C PRO A 167 -2.08 -13.05 16.30
N GLU A 168 -2.17 -12.33 17.41
CA GLU A 168 -1.04 -12.06 18.32
C GLU A 168 0.13 -11.31 17.64
N LEU A 169 -0.11 -10.74 16.44
CA LEU A 169 0.86 -9.97 15.65
C LEU A 169 2.14 -10.77 15.31
N VAL A 170 2.04 -12.10 15.21
CA VAL A 170 3.21 -12.99 15.01
C VAL A 170 3.97 -12.70 13.72
N ARG A 171 3.34 -12.09 12.70
CA ARG A 171 3.98 -11.65 11.45
C ARG A 171 4.26 -10.15 11.39
N LEU A 172 4.06 -9.39 12.46
CA LEU A 172 4.26 -7.95 12.46
C LEU A 172 5.66 -7.51 11.99
N PRO A 173 6.77 -8.13 12.43
CA PRO A 173 8.10 -7.76 11.94
C PRO A 173 8.25 -7.93 10.41
N PHE A 174 7.70 -9.02 9.85
CA PHE A 174 7.69 -9.25 8.40
C PHE A 174 6.83 -8.21 7.69
N ARG A 175 5.63 -7.90 8.23
CA ARG A 175 4.73 -6.87 7.72
C ARG A 175 5.41 -5.50 7.67
N GLN A 176 6.05 -5.07 8.74
CA GLN A 176 6.76 -3.80 8.80
C GLN A 176 7.94 -3.73 7.82
N ALA A 177 8.70 -4.83 7.65
CA ALA A 177 9.77 -4.91 6.66
C ALA A 177 9.21 -4.77 5.24
N TRP A 178 8.07 -5.42 4.98
CA TRP A 178 7.37 -5.36 3.70
C TRP A 178 6.84 -3.96 3.40
N ASP A 179 6.24 -3.26 4.39
CA ASP A 179 5.76 -1.88 4.24
C ASP A 179 6.89 -0.92 3.86
N ARG A 180 8.06 -1.04 4.55
CA ARG A 180 9.25 -0.25 4.19
C ARG A 180 9.76 -0.56 2.79
N ALA A 181 9.73 -1.82 2.37
CA ALA A 181 10.13 -2.22 1.03
C ALA A 181 9.19 -1.66 -0.04
N LEU A 182 7.87 -1.69 0.20
CA LEU A 182 6.87 -1.09 -0.69
C LEU A 182 7.09 0.42 -0.81
N LEU A 183 7.27 1.14 0.30
CA LEU A 183 7.53 2.58 0.27
C LEU A 183 8.80 2.90 -0.52
N ALA A 184 9.89 2.18 -0.26
CA ALA A 184 11.15 2.36 -0.99
C ALA A 184 10.99 2.07 -2.50
N HIS A 185 10.20 1.04 -2.85
CA HIS A 185 9.88 0.72 -4.24
C HIS A 185 9.09 1.86 -4.91
N ALA A 186 8.02 2.33 -4.27
CA ALA A 186 7.21 3.44 -4.78
C ALA A 186 8.05 4.72 -4.97
N LYS A 187 8.87 5.09 -4.00
CA LYS A 187 9.74 6.27 -4.09
C LYS A 187 10.82 6.14 -5.17
N ARG A 188 11.30 4.92 -5.46
CA ARG A 188 12.21 4.66 -6.59
C ARG A 188 11.52 4.88 -7.94
N LEU A 189 10.28 4.41 -8.08
CA LEU A 189 9.47 4.60 -9.29
C LEU A 189 9.10 6.07 -9.48
N GLU A 190 8.74 6.75 -8.39
CA GLU A 190 8.30 8.16 -8.40
C GLU A 190 9.37 9.13 -8.93
N LYS A 191 10.67 8.77 -8.84
CA LYS A 191 11.75 9.53 -9.48
C LYS A 191 11.60 9.66 -11.00
N ARG A 192 10.84 8.77 -11.63
CA ARG A 192 10.63 8.74 -13.09
C ARG A 192 9.24 9.18 -13.50
N LYS A 193 8.21 8.71 -12.81
CA LYS A 193 6.79 9.02 -13.06
C LYS A 193 6.01 8.93 -11.75
N PRO A 194 4.87 9.62 -11.64
CA PRO A 194 3.94 9.42 -10.54
C PRO A 194 3.55 7.95 -10.35
N VAL A 195 3.20 7.60 -9.12
CA VAL A 195 2.82 6.24 -8.73
C VAL A 195 1.38 6.22 -8.25
N VAL A 196 0.66 5.18 -8.63
CA VAL A 196 -0.63 4.75 -8.07
C VAL A 196 -0.39 3.40 -7.39
N ILE A 197 -0.61 3.29 -6.10
CA ILE A 197 -0.63 2.02 -5.37
C ILE A 197 -2.10 1.66 -5.15
N CYS A 198 -2.49 0.43 -5.43
CA CYS A 198 -3.82 -0.07 -5.09
C CYS A 198 -3.76 -1.46 -4.49
N GLY A 199 -4.76 -1.81 -3.73
CA GLY A 199 -4.93 -3.15 -3.21
C GLY A 199 -5.40 -3.19 -1.77
N ASP A 200 -5.34 -4.40 -1.22
CA ASP A 200 -5.59 -4.67 0.19
C ASP A 200 -4.30 -4.38 0.98
N LEU A 201 -4.34 -3.29 1.75
CA LEU A 201 -3.22 -2.89 2.61
C LEU A 201 -3.28 -3.51 4.00
N ASN A 202 -4.32 -4.31 4.30
CA ASN A 202 -4.49 -5.00 5.58
C ASN A 202 -4.31 -4.07 6.80
N VAL A 203 -4.77 -2.82 6.71
CA VAL A 203 -4.74 -1.85 7.82
C VAL A 203 -5.87 -0.84 7.68
N ALA A 204 -6.60 -0.59 8.75
CA ALA A 204 -7.44 0.59 8.91
C ALA A 204 -6.56 1.71 9.48
N HIS A 205 -6.38 2.82 8.74
CA HIS A 205 -5.44 3.86 9.14
C HIS A 205 -5.89 4.63 10.37
N GLU A 206 -7.11 5.13 10.35
CA GLU A 206 -7.66 5.95 11.43
C GLU A 206 -8.91 5.30 12.07
N GLU A 207 -9.33 5.79 13.23
CA GLU A 207 -10.53 5.29 13.91
C GLU A 207 -11.80 5.39 13.05
N ILE A 208 -11.84 6.34 12.12
CA ILE A 208 -12.94 6.51 11.17
C ILE A 208 -12.99 5.37 10.12
N ASP A 209 -11.91 4.60 9.97
CA ASP A 209 -11.78 3.56 8.96
C ASP A 209 -12.27 2.18 9.42
N LEU A 210 -12.81 2.08 10.63
CA LEU A 210 -13.46 0.85 11.11
C LEU A 210 -14.63 1.15 12.05
N ALA A 211 -15.59 0.21 12.08
CA ALA A 211 -16.85 0.40 12.82
C ALA A 211 -16.70 0.42 14.35
N ARG A 212 -15.66 -0.25 14.89
CA ARG A 212 -15.48 -0.44 16.33
C ARG A 212 -14.02 -0.25 16.73
N PRO A 213 -13.49 0.98 16.63
CA PRO A 213 -12.07 1.22 16.85
C PRO A 213 -11.60 0.81 18.25
N LYS A 214 -12.34 1.17 19.29
CA LYS A 214 -11.97 0.88 20.69
C LYS A 214 -11.84 -0.61 20.98
N GLU A 215 -12.66 -1.46 20.36
CA GLU A 215 -12.65 -2.91 20.52
C GLU A 215 -11.49 -3.58 19.75
N ASN A 216 -10.86 -2.85 18.85
CA ASN A 216 -9.87 -3.37 17.89
C ASN A 216 -8.46 -2.80 18.07
N VAL A 217 -8.24 -1.94 19.04
CA VAL A 217 -6.89 -1.44 19.37
C VAL A 217 -5.93 -2.60 19.62
N GLY A 218 -4.80 -2.62 18.90
CA GLY A 218 -3.79 -3.66 18.98
C GLY A 218 -4.11 -4.96 18.25
N ASN A 219 -5.27 -5.09 17.63
CA ASN A 219 -5.58 -6.23 16.75
C ASN A 219 -4.86 -6.10 15.39
N PRO A 220 -4.58 -7.23 14.69
CA PRO A 220 -4.08 -7.21 13.33
C PRO A 220 -4.92 -6.32 12.41
N GLY A 221 -4.27 -5.43 11.67
CA GLY A 221 -4.92 -4.41 10.85
C GLY A 221 -5.28 -3.11 11.59
N PHE A 222 -5.09 -3.05 12.92
CA PHE A 222 -5.30 -1.83 13.72
C PHE A 222 -4.33 -1.72 14.90
N SER A 223 -3.13 -2.28 14.77
CA SER A 223 -2.03 -2.03 15.69
C SER A 223 -1.38 -0.66 15.41
N ASP A 224 -0.74 -0.08 16.41
CA ASP A 224 -0.07 1.21 16.26
C ASP A 224 1.04 1.16 15.23
N GLU A 225 1.74 0.03 15.14
CA GLU A 225 2.84 -0.22 14.20
C GLU A 225 2.34 -0.30 12.74
N GLU A 226 1.22 -0.98 12.48
CA GLU A 226 0.63 -1.05 11.14
C GLU A 226 0.09 0.31 10.70
N ARG A 227 -0.56 1.03 11.60
CA ARG A 227 -1.04 2.40 11.37
C ARG A 227 0.12 3.38 11.16
N ALA A 228 1.23 3.21 11.88
CA ALA A 228 2.44 4.01 11.67
C ALA A 228 3.02 3.74 10.27
N GLY A 229 3.10 2.47 9.83
CA GLY A 229 3.55 2.13 8.48
C GLY A 229 2.69 2.75 7.38
N PHE A 230 1.36 2.84 7.59
CA PHE A 230 0.48 3.56 6.65
C PHE A 230 0.73 5.08 6.68
N ARG A 231 0.94 5.65 7.85
CA ARG A 231 1.29 7.07 8.02
C ARG A 231 2.57 7.43 7.29
N ASP A 232 3.58 6.56 7.32
CA ASP A 232 4.82 6.73 6.57
C ASP A 232 4.57 6.92 5.06
N TYR A 233 3.58 6.23 4.48
CA TYR A 233 3.19 6.45 3.07
C TYR A 233 2.68 7.87 2.85
N LEU A 234 1.81 8.38 3.73
CA LEU A 234 1.24 9.73 3.62
C LEU A 234 2.30 10.81 3.83
N GLU A 235 3.17 10.65 4.84
CA GLU A 235 4.27 11.57 5.13
C GLU A 235 5.31 11.60 4.01
N ALA A 236 5.47 10.49 3.29
CA ALA A 236 6.31 10.43 2.09
C ALA A 236 5.67 11.09 0.86
N GLY A 237 4.47 11.66 0.99
CA GLY A 237 3.79 12.41 -0.06
C GLY A 237 2.82 11.60 -0.92
N LEU A 238 2.40 10.42 -0.47
CA LEU A 238 1.27 9.74 -1.07
C LEU A 238 -0.05 10.29 -0.50
N LEU A 239 -1.12 10.24 -1.31
CA LEU A 239 -2.47 10.70 -0.96
C LEU A 239 -3.39 9.49 -0.83
N ASP A 240 -4.16 9.41 0.24
CA ASP A 240 -5.32 8.52 0.33
C ASP A 240 -6.44 9.11 -0.54
N THR A 241 -6.62 8.57 -1.74
CA THR A 241 -7.51 9.16 -2.73
C THR A 241 -8.96 9.15 -2.30
N PHE A 242 -9.42 8.14 -1.55
CA PHE A 242 -10.78 8.11 -1.03
C PHE A 242 -11.02 9.27 -0.05
N ARG A 243 -10.06 9.53 0.83
CA ARG A 243 -10.13 10.62 1.81
C ARG A 243 -9.93 12.01 1.20
N GLU A 244 -9.51 12.13 -0.07
CA GLU A 244 -9.58 13.41 -0.80
C GLU A 244 -11.04 13.83 -1.07
N PHE A 245 -11.95 12.87 -1.31
CA PHE A 245 -13.36 13.13 -1.67
C PHE A 245 -14.32 12.90 -0.50
N GLU A 246 -14.08 11.89 0.34
CA GLU A 246 -14.99 11.49 1.42
C GLU A 246 -14.30 11.61 2.79
N LYS A 247 -14.87 12.43 3.67
CA LYS A 247 -14.33 12.69 5.01
C LYS A 247 -15.13 12.03 6.14
N GLY A 248 -16.28 11.47 5.81
CA GLY A 248 -17.21 10.87 6.78
C GLY A 248 -16.86 9.44 7.18
N PRO A 249 -17.47 8.93 8.26
CA PRO A 249 -17.35 7.53 8.70
C PRO A 249 -18.29 6.60 7.93
N GLY A 250 -18.17 5.28 8.21
CA GLY A 250 -19.13 4.28 7.73
C GLY A 250 -18.86 3.74 6.34
N HIS A 251 -17.70 4.08 5.77
CA HIS A 251 -17.27 3.63 4.45
C HIS A 251 -16.22 2.54 4.60
N TYR A 252 -16.62 1.29 4.39
CA TYR A 252 -15.77 0.12 4.59
C TYR A 252 -15.65 -0.68 3.31
N SER A 253 -14.57 -1.45 3.21
CA SER A 253 -14.27 -2.30 2.06
C SER A 253 -14.22 -3.79 2.41
N TRP A 254 -14.14 -4.13 3.69
CA TRP A 254 -14.09 -5.50 4.21
C TRP A 254 -15.03 -5.71 5.39
N TRP A 255 -15.61 -6.91 5.47
CA TRP A 255 -16.46 -7.37 6.57
C TRP A 255 -16.23 -8.86 6.82
N THR A 256 -16.11 -9.24 8.10
CA THR A 256 -16.11 -10.66 8.43
C THR A 256 -17.38 -11.36 7.96
N TYR A 257 -17.28 -12.59 7.52
CA TYR A 257 -18.47 -13.41 7.17
C TYR A 257 -19.36 -13.74 8.38
N ARG A 258 -18.88 -13.48 9.60
CA ARG A 258 -19.60 -13.84 10.84
C ARG A 258 -20.65 -12.80 11.22
N ALA A 259 -21.68 -13.23 11.93
CA ALA A 259 -22.69 -12.40 12.61
C ALA A 259 -23.43 -11.41 11.71
N GLY A 260 -23.44 -11.60 10.38
CA GLY A 260 -24.07 -10.67 9.43
C GLY A 260 -23.39 -9.30 9.43
N ALA A 261 -22.06 -9.24 9.61
CA ALA A 261 -21.31 -8.00 9.77
C ALA A 261 -21.53 -7.03 8.60
N ARG A 262 -21.54 -7.52 7.34
CA ARG A 262 -21.74 -6.68 6.15
C ARG A 262 -23.14 -6.05 6.12
N ALA A 263 -24.17 -6.81 6.42
CA ALA A 263 -25.55 -6.30 6.48
C ALA A 263 -25.74 -5.23 7.57
N LYS A 264 -24.96 -5.31 8.66
CA LYS A 264 -24.95 -4.35 9.77
C LYS A 264 -23.95 -3.21 9.57
N ASN A 265 -23.21 -3.24 8.47
CA ASN A 265 -22.10 -2.36 8.17
C ASN A 265 -21.05 -2.27 9.31
N VAL A 266 -20.74 -3.41 9.97
CA VAL A 266 -19.66 -3.52 10.95
C VAL A 266 -18.41 -3.99 10.20
N GLY A 267 -17.74 -3.06 9.56
CA GLY A 267 -16.65 -3.32 8.61
C GLY A 267 -15.42 -2.48 8.86
N TRP A 268 -14.43 -2.66 7.99
CA TRP A 268 -13.15 -1.99 7.98
C TRP A 268 -12.83 -1.49 6.57
N ARG A 269 -12.20 -0.33 6.45
CA ARG A 269 -11.62 0.16 5.19
C ARG A 269 -10.14 -0.21 5.19
N ILE A 270 -9.79 -1.26 4.46
CA ILE A 270 -8.43 -1.79 4.36
C ILE A 270 -7.95 -1.92 2.91
N ASP A 271 -8.83 -1.65 1.94
CA ASP A 271 -8.51 -1.56 0.51
C ASP A 271 -8.41 -0.09 0.10
N TYR A 272 -7.35 0.24 -0.63
CA TYR A 272 -7.01 1.63 -0.92
C TYR A 272 -6.58 1.84 -2.38
N PHE A 273 -6.70 3.11 -2.80
CA PHE A 273 -5.87 3.71 -3.83
C PHE A 273 -5.07 4.85 -3.20
N LEU A 274 -3.74 4.72 -3.22
CA LEU A 274 -2.81 5.78 -2.84
C LEU A 274 -2.14 6.33 -4.10
N THR A 275 -1.98 7.65 -4.20
CA THR A 275 -1.33 8.26 -5.38
C THR A 275 -0.24 9.23 -4.96
N SER A 276 0.79 9.35 -5.79
CA SER A 276 1.72 10.49 -5.68
C SER A 276 0.95 11.81 -5.68
N ALA A 277 1.36 12.77 -4.85
CA ALA A 277 0.75 14.10 -4.79
C ALA A 277 0.71 14.81 -6.14
N ALA A 278 1.64 14.51 -7.04
CA ALA A 278 1.67 15.02 -8.40
C ALA A 278 0.44 14.63 -9.25
N LEU A 279 -0.30 13.58 -8.85
CA LEU A 279 -1.56 13.17 -9.49
C LEU A 279 -2.81 13.85 -8.92
N ARG A 280 -2.70 14.64 -7.83
CA ARG A 280 -3.86 15.32 -7.23
C ARG A 280 -4.72 16.10 -8.26
N PRO A 281 -4.14 16.88 -9.20
CA PRO A 281 -4.92 17.57 -10.20
C PRO A 281 -5.66 16.66 -11.18
N ALA A 282 -5.24 15.41 -11.33
CA ALA A 282 -5.84 14.41 -12.21
C ALA A 282 -6.93 13.57 -11.53
N LEU A 283 -7.05 13.63 -10.19
CA LEU A 283 -8.07 12.90 -9.45
C LEU A 283 -9.47 13.42 -9.81
N GLN A 284 -10.33 12.54 -10.31
CA GLN A 284 -11.71 12.88 -10.65
C GLN A 284 -12.69 12.28 -9.64
N ARG A 285 -12.44 11.04 -9.22
CA ARG A 285 -13.33 10.32 -8.31
C ARG A 285 -12.58 9.16 -7.65
N ALA A 286 -12.89 8.89 -6.37
CA ALA A 286 -12.58 7.64 -5.68
C ALA A 286 -13.83 7.14 -4.96
N TRP A 287 -14.07 5.81 -4.96
CA TRP A 287 -15.28 5.23 -4.38
C TRP A 287 -15.06 3.81 -3.88
N ILE A 288 -16.01 3.36 -3.07
CA ILE A 288 -16.13 1.98 -2.56
C ILE A 288 -17.48 1.43 -3.05
N ARG A 289 -17.54 0.14 -3.41
CA ARG A 289 -18.76 -0.53 -3.92
C ARG A 289 -19.25 -1.61 -2.95
N PRO A 290 -19.81 -1.22 -1.79
CA PRO A 290 -20.26 -2.20 -0.78
C PRO A 290 -21.43 -3.08 -1.27
N ASP A 291 -22.10 -2.69 -2.34
CA ASP A 291 -23.18 -3.42 -3.01
C ASP A 291 -22.68 -4.64 -3.82
N VAL A 292 -21.42 -4.66 -4.25
CA VAL A 292 -20.85 -5.77 -5.03
C VAL A 292 -20.47 -6.92 -4.11
N MET A 293 -21.16 -8.04 -4.29
CA MET A 293 -20.99 -9.25 -3.49
C MET A 293 -19.98 -10.21 -4.15
N GLY A 294 -19.63 -11.31 -3.46
CA GLY A 294 -18.77 -12.37 -4.00
C GLY A 294 -17.54 -12.66 -3.15
N SER A 295 -17.01 -11.65 -2.47
CA SER A 295 -15.92 -11.73 -1.50
C SER A 295 -16.34 -11.11 -0.17
N ASP A 296 -15.57 -11.29 0.89
CA ASP A 296 -15.65 -10.55 2.14
C ASP A 296 -15.13 -9.10 2.00
N HIS A 297 -14.41 -8.81 0.93
CA HIS A 297 -14.14 -7.46 0.47
C HIS A 297 -15.13 -7.03 -0.62
N CYS A 298 -15.18 -5.73 -0.88
CA CYS A 298 -15.84 -5.16 -2.05
C CYS A 298 -14.85 -4.38 -2.92
N PRO A 299 -15.16 -4.14 -4.21
CA PRO A 299 -14.31 -3.34 -5.07
C PRO A 299 -14.18 -1.90 -4.58
N VAL A 300 -12.97 -1.35 -4.74
CA VAL A 300 -12.71 0.08 -4.64
C VAL A 300 -12.27 0.61 -5.99
N GLY A 301 -12.52 1.88 -6.27
CA GLY A 301 -12.25 2.44 -7.59
C GLY A 301 -11.63 3.82 -7.54
N LEU A 302 -10.93 4.15 -8.63
CA LEU A 302 -10.29 5.44 -8.89
C LEU A 302 -10.49 5.87 -10.34
N GLU A 303 -10.80 7.13 -10.58
CA GLU A 303 -10.79 7.78 -11.89
C GLU A 303 -9.74 8.89 -11.95
N LEU A 304 -8.92 8.88 -13.03
CA LEU A 304 -7.88 9.85 -13.33
C LEU A 304 -8.12 10.43 -14.72
N ALA A 305 -8.05 11.78 -14.89
CA ALA A 305 -8.24 12.47 -16.16
C ALA A 305 -7.23 13.61 -16.39
#